data_2d2503a1db8b15dfcb984aad90715b65
#
_entry.id   2d2503a1db8b15dfcb984aad90715b65
#
_cell.length_a   1.000
_cell.length_b   1.000
_cell.length_c   1.000
_cell.angle_alpha   90.00
_cell.angle_beta   90.00
_cell.angle_gamma   90.00
#
_symmetry.space_group_name_H-M   'P 1'
#
loop_
_entity.id
_entity.type
_entity.pdbx_description
1 polymer ?
#
loop_
_entity_poly.entity_id
_entity_poly.type
_entity_poly.pdbx_seq_one_letter_code
_entity_poly.pdbx_strand_id
1 'polypeptide(L)'
;LPVRTIREQAFADTDCKTVILSPGIYEIEKWAFKNSSLEQLYIYDNLEKVSDYAFQDCDSLCTLHINAIEAPAYSGNYFDTFQDKYDRLLSLKDKKKIVLFSGSSTRFGYDSAMINQAFPDYEVVNMGVFAYSPALPQLELILSCMKEGDILLDSPEFDAANRQFCYQRELDYATFAMMESNYDAFAELNLREYTQVFTAFTAYQEARADMERKTYDVCASEYDEDGHEVDEPSYNVYGDYVVYRPNSTSEKPIYGLSVNYTVNAFPKDTYIDSINAEFQKFLDSGIKVYFTYSPRNKYALSKESTQKERTRLHEYFKSQLKVPVISELEDSLYTGIYLYGTDNHLSTEGAQIRTEKVIRDLKEQLA
;
A
#
# COMPACT_ATOMS: atom_id res chain seq x y z
N LEU A 1 23.30 -32.97 15.43
CA LEU A 1 22.20 -32.70 14.48
C LEU A 1 21.86 -31.24 14.56
N PRO A 2 21.64 -30.53 13.46
CA PRO A 2 21.21 -29.13 13.51
C PRO A 2 19.85 -29.04 14.21
N VAL A 3 19.67 -28.02 15.05
CA VAL A 3 18.39 -27.71 15.64
C VAL A 3 17.47 -27.19 14.51
N ARG A 4 16.28 -27.76 14.38
CA ARG A 4 15.30 -27.38 13.34
C ARG A 4 14.03 -26.76 13.91
N THR A 5 13.76 -27.00 15.18
CA THR A 5 12.51 -26.60 15.82
C THR A 5 12.79 -25.95 17.16
N ILE A 6 12.21 -24.81 17.42
CA ILE A 6 12.09 -24.25 18.76
C ILE A 6 10.87 -24.91 19.41
N ARG A 7 11.14 -25.76 20.41
CA ARG A 7 10.12 -26.57 21.06
C ARG A 7 9.19 -25.76 21.96
N GLU A 8 8.04 -26.36 22.24
CA GLU A 8 7.06 -25.80 23.17
C GLU A 8 7.72 -25.35 24.48
N GLN A 9 7.45 -24.12 24.89
CA GLN A 9 7.96 -23.46 26.10
C GLN A 9 9.49 -23.31 26.20
N ALA A 10 10.24 -23.47 25.10
CA ALA A 10 11.71 -23.44 25.14
C ALA A 10 12.28 -22.12 25.69
N PHE A 11 11.61 -21.02 25.49
CA PHE A 11 11.96 -19.67 25.97
C PHE A 11 10.82 -18.99 26.74
N ALA A 12 9.85 -19.78 27.24
CA ALA A 12 8.78 -19.23 28.04
C ALA A 12 9.30 -18.62 29.35
N ASP A 13 8.68 -17.52 29.81
CA ASP A 13 9.00 -16.83 31.06
C ASP A 13 10.48 -16.35 31.15
N THR A 14 11.15 -16.11 30.01
CA THR A 14 12.55 -15.65 30.00
C THR A 14 12.66 -14.13 29.94
N ASP A 15 13.74 -13.59 30.53
CA ASP A 15 14.07 -12.16 30.47
C ASP A 15 14.90 -11.78 29.23
N CYS A 16 14.96 -12.67 28.25
CA CYS A 16 15.74 -12.46 27.04
C CYS A 16 15.11 -11.34 26.19
N LYS A 17 15.88 -10.29 25.89
CA LYS A 17 15.44 -9.13 25.13
C LYS A 17 15.58 -9.31 23.63
N THR A 18 16.57 -10.08 23.19
CA THR A 18 16.89 -10.31 21.79
C THR A 18 17.12 -11.78 21.56
N VAL A 19 16.48 -12.33 20.55
CA VAL A 19 16.70 -13.71 20.10
C VAL A 19 17.10 -13.69 18.62
N ILE A 20 18.18 -14.38 18.32
CA ILE A 20 18.67 -14.57 16.95
C ILE A 20 18.55 -16.05 16.64
N LEU A 21 17.61 -16.43 15.78
CA LEU A 21 17.48 -17.80 15.32
C LEU A 21 18.54 -18.11 14.27
N SER A 22 18.96 -19.37 14.22
CA SER A 22 19.89 -19.83 13.17
C SER A 22 19.11 -20.15 11.88
N PRO A 23 19.76 -20.12 10.69
CA PRO A 23 19.10 -20.42 9.42
C PRO A 23 18.62 -21.90 9.31
N GLY A 24 18.91 -22.73 10.29
CA GLY A 24 18.42 -24.11 10.36
C GLY A 24 17.05 -24.26 11.01
N ILE A 25 16.46 -23.21 11.56
CA ILE A 25 15.16 -23.25 12.22
C ILE A 25 14.07 -23.12 11.18
N TYR A 26 13.16 -24.11 11.12
CA TYR A 26 12.02 -24.16 10.20
C TYR A 26 10.67 -24.05 10.92
N GLU A 27 10.65 -24.27 12.24
CA GLU A 27 9.40 -24.26 13.01
C GLU A 27 9.61 -23.68 14.42
N ILE A 28 8.62 -22.90 14.85
CA ILE A 28 8.46 -22.43 16.23
C ILE A 28 7.14 -23.00 16.75
N GLU A 29 7.24 -23.84 17.79
CA GLU A 29 6.08 -24.51 18.37
C GLU A 29 5.28 -23.59 19.30
N LYS A 30 4.08 -24.05 19.68
CA LYS A 30 3.16 -23.35 20.54
C LYS A 30 3.82 -22.96 21.86
N TRP A 31 3.60 -21.71 22.32
CA TRP A 31 4.11 -21.15 23.57
C TRP A 31 5.65 -21.08 23.69
N ALA A 32 6.36 -21.26 22.61
CA ALA A 32 7.82 -21.29 22.63
C ALA A 32 8.45 -20.07 23.34
N PHE A 33 7.86 -18.90 23.19
CA PHE A 33 8.28 -17.62 23.80
C PHE A 33 7.25 -17.02 24.75
N LYS A 34 6.26 -17.80 25.19
CA LYS A 34 5.17 -17.28 26.01
C LYS A 34 5.69 -16.49 27.21
N ASN A 35 5.08 -15.30 27.48
CA ASN A 35 5.39 -14.44 28.60
C ASN A 35 6.88 -14.08 28.71
N SER A 36 7.60 -14.04 27.59
CA SER A 36 9.00 -13.60 27.56
C SER A 36 9.10 -12.07 27.44
N SER A 37 10.23 -11.53 27.94
CA SER A 37 10.53 -10.09 27.80
C SER A 37 11.15 -9.76 26.43
N LEU A 38 10.90 -10.57 25.40
CA LEU A 38 11.48 -10.42 24.08
C LEU A 38 11.07 -9.09 23.44
N GLU A 39 12.05 -8.31 22.99
CA GLU A 39 11.85 -7.03 22.29
C GLU A 39 12.15 -7.13 20.80
N GLN A 40 13.19 -7.89 20.44
CA GLN A 40 13.67 -8.04 19.07
C GLN A 40 13.85 -9.51 18.71
N LEU A 41 13.34 -9.89 17.55
CA LEU A 41 13.47 -11.24 17.00
C LEU A 41 14.11 -11.19 15.62
N TYR A 42 15.18 -12.00 15.44
CA TYR A 42 15.83 -12.22 14.15
C TYR A 42 15.48 -13.62 13.65
N ILE A 43 14.85 -13.69 12.47
CA ILE A 43 14.53 -14.95 11.79
C ILE A 43 15.16 -14.97 10.41
N TYR A 44 15.04 -16.12 9.75
CA TYR A 44 15.36 -16.28 8.34
C TYR A 44 14.10 -16.58 7.55
N ASP A 45 14.09 -16.22 6.28
CA ASP A 45 12.94 -16.38 5.39
C ASP A 45 12.64 -17.83 4.98
N ASN A 46 13.40 -18.79 5.48
CA ASN A 46 13.12 -20.23 5.42
C ASN A 46 12.40 -20.76 6.67
N LEU A 47 11.99 -19.91 7.59
CA LEU A 47 11.12 -20.29 8.71
C LEU A 47 9.71 -20.55 8.16
N GLU A 48 9.32 -21.82 8.03
CA GLU A 48 8.10 -22.23 7.34
C GLU A 48 6.85 -22.08 8.22
N LYS A 49 7.01 -22.28 9.53
CA LYS A 49 5.86 -22.35 10.43
C LYS A 49 6.11 -21.70 11.78
N VAL A 50 5.17 -20.89 12.18
CA VAL A 50 5.04 -20.33 13.53
C VAL A 50 3.67 -20.73 14.09
N SER A 51 3.66 -21.55 15.13
CA SER A 51 2.41 -22.03 15.73
C SER A 51 1.65 -20.90 16.42
N ASP A 52 0.33 -21.01 16.44
CA ASP A 52 -0.52 -20.12 17.21
C ASP A 52 -0.05 -20.07 18.67
N TYR A 53 -0.14 -18.88 19.26
CA TYR A 53 0.33 -18.63 20.63
C TYR A 53 1.85 -18.83 20.87
N ALA A 54 2.69 -18.99 19.85
CA ALA A 54 4.15 -19.09 20.02
C ALA A 54 4.71 -17.91 20.81
N PHE A 55 4.19 -16.72 20.57
CA PHE A 55 4.55 -15.46 21.22
C PHE A 55 3.43 -14.90 22.12
N GLN A 56 2.62 -15.78 22.71
CA GLN A 56 1.55 -15.34 23.61
C GLN A 56 2.13 -14.55 24.79
N ASP A 57 1.48 -13.44 25.14
CA ASP A 57 1.89 -12.54 26.24
C ASP A 57 3.32 -11.97 26.09
N CYS A 58 3.84 -11.84 24.84
CA CYS A 58 5.11 -11.18 24.52
C CYS A 58 4.91 -9.68 24.22
N ASP A 59 4.36 -8.94 25.18
CA ASP A 59 3.91 -7.54 24.98
C ASP A 59 5.09 -6.57 24.67
N SER A 60 6.33 -7.01 24.88
CA SER A 60 7.53 -6.22 24.59
C SER A 60 8.02 -6.36 23.16
N LEU A 61 7.58 -7.39 22.41
CA LEU A 61 8.06 -7.65 21.04
C LEU A 61 7.62 -6.52 20.11
N CYS A 62 8.58 -5.75 19.64
CA CYS A 62 8.34 -4.59 18.78
C CYS A 62 9.06 -4.64 17.43
N THR A 63 10.12 -5.44 17.28
CA THR A 63 10.92 -5.47 16.06
C THR A 63 11.14 -6.89 15.56
N LEU A 64 10.90 -7.11 14.27
CA LEU A 64 11.20 -8.36 13.57
C LEU A 64 12.22 -8.08 12.45
N HIS A 65 13.36 -8.75 12.53
CA HIS A 65 14.37 -8.77 11.47
C HIS A 65 14.27 -10.08 10.71
N ILE A 66 14.12 -9.99 9.39
CA ILE A 66 14.05 -11.14 8.50
C ILE A 66 15.30 -11.14 7.62
N ASN A 67 16.07 -12.20 7.67
CA ASN A 67 17.25 -12.38 6.84
C ASN A 67 16.91 -13.26 5.65
N ALA A 68 17.15 -12.76 4.44
CA ALA A 68 16.91 -13.51 3.21
C ALA A 68 18.00 -14.57 2.99
N ILE A 69 17.60 -15.81 2.77
CA ILE A 69 18.45 -16.90 2.28
C ILE A 69 17.81 -17.62 1.09
N GLU A 70 16.51 -17.46 0.90
CA GLU A 70 15.79 -17.96 -0.25
C GLU A 70 15.75 -16.91 -1.36
N ALA A 71 15.61 -17.35 -2.61
CA ALA A 71 15.42 -16.42 -3.70
C ALA A 71 13.98 -15.85 -3.67
N PRO A 72 13.79 -14.53 -3.94
CA PRO A 72 12.46 -13.92 -3.96
C PRO A 72 11.52 -14.65 -4.92
N ALA A 73 10.33 -15.01 -4.46
CA ALA A 73 9.30 -15.67 -5.25
C ALA A 73 8.38 -14.67 -5.97
N TYR A 74 8.29 -13.45 -5.45
CA TYR A 74 7.44 -12.37 -5.98
C TYR A 74 8.23 -11.36 -6.83
N SER A 75 9.52 -11.63 -7.08
CA SER A 75 10.35 -10.79 -7.96
C SER A 75 9.74 -10.65 -9.35
N GLY A 76 9.71 -9.43 -9.88
CA GLY A 76 9.16 -9.11 -11.20
C GLY A 76 7.63 -9.06 -11.25
N ASN A 77 6.94 -9.15 -10.13
CA ASN A 77 5.48 -9.03 -10.11
C ASN A 77 5.00 -7.69 -9.50
N TYR A 78 3.68 -7.60 -9.28
CA TYR A 78 3.03 -6.39 -8.77
C TYR A 78 3.56 -5.91 -7.41
N PHE A 79 4.03 -6.81 -6.55
CA PHE A 79 4.51 -6.49 -5.20
C PHE A 79 5.93 -5.94 -5.20
N ASP A 80 6.78 -6.42 -6.10
CA ASP A 80 8.21 -6.10 -6.15
C ASP A 80 8.47 -4.60 -6.36
N THR A 81 7.55 -3.92 -7.06
CA THR A 81 7.65 -2.47 -7.29
C THR A 81 7.57 -1.61 -6.02
N PHE A 82 7.11 -2.17 -4.90
CA PHE A 82 7.11 -1.44 -3.63
C PHE A 82 8.53 -1.10 -3.19
N GLN A 83 9.47 -2.03 -3.32
CA GLN A 83 10.85 -1.81 -2.88
C GLN A 83 11.51 -0.66 -3.64
N ASP A 84 11.40 -0.63 -4.96
CA ASP A 84 11.98 0.46 -5.78
C ASP A 84 11.43 1.84 -5.38
N LYS A 85 10.12 1.91 -5.12
CA LYS A 85 9.44 3.13 -4.67
C LYS A 85 9.88 3.54 -3.27
N TYR A 86 10.04 2.58 -2.38
CA TYR A 86 10.50 2.81 -1.02
C TYR A 86 11.98 3.25 -0.99
N ASP A 87 12.85 2.64 -1.80
CA ASP A 87 14.25 3.04 -1.94
C ASP A 87 14.38 4.47 -2.48
N ARG A 88 13.53 4.84 -3.46
CA ARG A 88 13.45 6.24 -3.89
C ARG A 88 13.04 7.14 -2.72
N LEU A 89 12.00 6.79 -1.99
CA LEU A 89 11.52 7.57 -0.85
C LEU A 89 12.62 7.76 0.20
N LEU A 90 13.36 6.70 0.52
CA LEU A 90 14.53 6.74 1.39
C LEU A 90 15.62 7.69 0.87
N SER A 91 15.91 7.65 -0.43
CA SER A 91 16.92 8.51 -1.06
C SER A 91 16.56 10.00 -0.99
N LEU A 92 15.29 10.31 -0.78
CA LEU A 92 14.74 11.67 -0.73
C LEU A 92 14.42 12.15 0.69
N LYS A 93 14.90 11.48 1.75
CA LYS A 93 14.61 11.87 3.15
C LYS A 93 14.87 13.36 3.41
N ASP A 94 15.95 13.91 2.88
CA ASP A 94 16.37 15.31 3.07
C ASP A 94 15.71 16.31 2.11
N LYS A 95 14.96 15.83 1.12
CA LYS A 95 14.28 16.66 0.13
C LYS A 95 12.83 16.91 0.54
N LYS A 96 12.30 18.09 0.19
CA LYS A 96 10.84 18.30 0.22
C LYS A 96 10.19 17.43 -0.84
N LYS A 97 9.10 16.79 -0.45
CA LYS A 97 8.42 15.85 -1.38
C LYS A 97 6.90 15.88 -1.30
N ILE A 98 6.28 15.49 -2.40
CA ILE A 98 4.89 15.12 -2.51
C ILE A 98 4.84 13.61 -2.69
N VAL A 99 4.22 12.92 -1.75
CA VAL A 99 3.99 11.48 -1.82
C VAL A 99 2.55 11.22 -2.22
N LEU A 100 2.36 10.51 -3.33
CA LEU A 100 1.06 10.06 -3.81
C LEU A 100 0.83 8.65 -3.27
N PHE A 101 -0.23 8.43 -2.52
CA PHE A 101 -0.50 7.15 -1.87
C PHE A 101 -1.89 6.62 -2.19
N SER A 102 -1.98 5.35 -2.44
CA SER A 102 -3.10 4.41 -2.45
C SER A 102 -2.66 3.10 -3.13
N GLY A 103 -3.61 2.35 -3.68
CA GLY A 103 -3.39 1.13 -4.44
C GLY A 103 -3.05 1.37 -5.92
N SER A 104 -3.45 0.42 -6.75
CA SER A 104 -3.15 0.42 -8.17
C SER A 104 -3.75 1.59 -8.95
N SER A 105 -4.86 2.15 -8.49
CA SER A 105 -5.44 3.36 -9.12
C SER A 105 -4.53 4.59 -8.99
N THR A 106 -3.62 4.61 -8.02
CA THR A 106 -2.57 5.62 -7.90
C THR A 106 -1.39 5.28 -8.80
N ARG A 107 -0.96 4.01 -8.82
CA ARG A 107 0.10 3.50 -9.70
C ARG A 107 -0.14 3.85 -11.18
N PHE A 108 -1.37 3.68 -11.66
CA PHE A 108 -1.78 3.94 -13.05
C PHE A 108 -2.44 5.30 -13.27
N GLY A 109 -2.60 6.09 -12.24
CA GLY A 109 -3.51 7.23 -12.26
C GLY A 109 -2.86 8.60 -12.31
N TYR A 110 -1.53 8.68 -12.30
CA TYR A 110 -0.83 9.96 -12.31
C TYR A 110 0.28 10.00 -13.36
N ASP A 111 0.60 11.21 -13.80
CA ASP A 111 1.84 11.61 -14.43
C ASP A 111 2.60 12.48 -13.42
N SER A 112 3.48 11.83 -12.64
CA SER A 112 4.23 12.50 -11.58
C SER A 112 5.25 13.52 -12.11
N ALA A 113 5.69 13.39 -13.36
CA ALA A 113 6.54 14.37 -13.99
C ALA A 113 5.82 15.72 -14.17
N MET A 114 4.53 15.69 -14.54
CA MET A 114 3.69 16.90 -14.61
C MET A 114 3.54 17.55 -13.22
N ILE A 115 3.35 16.75 -12.16
CA ILE A 115 3.25 17.28 -10.79
C ILE A 115 4.59 17.91 -10.37
N ASN A 116 5.70 17.24 -10.62
CA ASN A 116 7.05 17.76 -10.31
C ASN A 116 7.32 19.08 -11.04
N GLN A 117 6.95 19.18 -12.32
CA GLN A 117 7.07 20.41 -13.08
C GLN A 117 6.21 21.55 -12.50
N ALA A 118 5.00 21.22 -12.03
CA ALA A 118 4.06 22.21 -11.46
C ALA A 118 4.49 22.71 -10.07
N PHE A 119 5.27 21.89 -9.32
CA PHE A 119 5.75 22.17 -7.97
C PHE A 119 7.27 21.93 -7.87
N PRO A 120 8.11 22.78 -8.50
CA PRO A 120 9.54 22.53 -8.66
C PRO A 120 10.35 22.52 -7.34
N ASP A 121 9.76 22.97 -6.23
CA ASP A 121 10.36 22.90 -4.90
C ASP A 121 10.20 21.54 -4.23
N TYR A 122 9.45 20.62 -4.85
CA TYR A 122 9.16 19.28 -4.32
C TYR A 122 9.65 18.20 -5.28
N GLU A 123 10.20 17.14 -4.72
CA GLU A 123 10.31 15.85 -5.39
C GLU A 123 8.98 15.10 -5.34
N VAL A 124 8.68 14.26 -6.33
CA VAL A 124 7.43 13.47 -6.33
C VAL A 124 7.76 11.99 -6.21
N VAL A 125 6.99 11.28 -5.40
CA VAL A 125 7.07 9.83 -5.27
C VAL A 125 5.68 9.23 -5.35
N ASN A 126 5.45 8.34 -6.32
CA ASN A 126 4.23 7.57 -6.46
C ASN A 126 4.35 6.23 -5.72
N MET A 127 3.76 6.14 -4.53
CA MET A 127 3.75 4.94 -3.67
C MET A 127 2.55 4.02 -3.94
N GLY A 128 1.84 4.20 -5.05
CA GLY A 128 0.75 3.31 -5.44
C GLY A 128 1.25 1.92 -5.84
N VAL A 129 0.75 0.87 -5.19
CA VAL A 129 1.12 -0.52 -5.48
C VAL A 129 -0.13 -1.37 -5.74
N PHE A 130 -0.69 -1.97 -4.72
CA PHE A 130 -1.79 -2.92 -4.82
C PHE A 130 -2.86 -2.62 -3.77
N ALA A 131 -4.08 -2.41 -4.22
CA ALA A 131 -5.17 -1.94 -3.36
C ALA A 131 -5.67 -2.96 -2.32
N TYR A 132 -5.36 -4.24 -2.51
CA TYR A 132 -5.71 -5.32 -1.56
C TYR A 132 -4.59 -5.63 -0.56
N SER A 133 -3.55 -4.84 -0.51
CA SER A 133 -2.52 -4.91 0.53
C SER A 133 -2.85 -3.94 1.68
N PRO A 134 -2.51 -4.28 2.93
CA PRO A 134 -2.72 -3.40 4.07
C PRO A 134 -2.04 -2.03 3.89
N ALA A 135 -2.80 -0.96 4.10
CA ALA A 135 -2.29 0.40 3.91
C ALA A 135 -1.44 0.87 5.10
N LEU A 136 -1.76 0.46 6.33
CA LEU A 136 -1.11 0.99 7.52
C LEU A 136 0.39 0.73 7.59
N PRO A 137 0.93 -0.48 7.32
CA PRO A 137 2.37 -0.69 7.29
C PRO A 137 3.06 0.14 6.21
N GLN A 138 2.43 0.33 5.05
CA GLN A 138 2.97 1.19 4.00
C GLN A 138 3.01 2.66 4.44
N LEU A 139 1.94 3.16 5.08
CA LEU A 139 1.88 4.52 5.62
C LEU A 139 2.90 4.75 6.75
N GLU A 140 3.15 3.75 7.62
CA GLU A 140 4.17 3.82 8.65
C GLU A 140 5.57 3.98 8.04
N LEU A 141 5.89 3.18 7.02
CA LEU A 141 7.16 3.30 6.28
C LEU A 141 7.27 4.63 5.53
N ILE A 142 6.19 5.11 4.92
CA ILE A 142 6.15 6.41 4.27
C ILE A 142 6.42 7.52 5.30
N LEU A 143 5.75 7.49 6.45
CA LEU A 143 5.92 8.47 7.52
C LEU A 143 7.36 8.52 8.01
N SER A 144 8.05 7.37 8.17
CA SER A 144 9.45 7.31 8.60
C SER A 144 10.42 8.04 7.66
N CYS A 145 10.01 8.24 6.41
CA CYS A 145 10.79 8.91 5.36
C CYS A 145 10.36 10.37 5.10
N MET A 146 9.29 10.83 5.73
CA MET A 146 8.76 12.18 5.55
C MET A 146 9.19 13.13 6.67
N LYS A 147 9.09 14.42 6.42
CA LYS A 147 9.45 15.47 7.36
C LYS A 147 8.52 16.67 7.28
N GLU A 148 8.63 17.58 8.24
CA GLU A 148 7.87 18.83 8.25
C GLU A 148 7.93 19.56 6.91
N GLY A 149 6.78 19.94 6.40
CA GLY A 149 6.60 20.64 5.14
C GLY A 149 6.45 19.74 3.91
N ASP A 150 6.62 18.42 4.06
CA ASP A 150 6.25 17.46 3.01
C ASP A 150 4.72 17.37 2.84
N ILE A 151 4.29 16.76 1.75
CA ILE A 151 2.87 16.58 1.41
C ILE A 151 2.58 15.10 1.19
N LEU A 152 1.57 14.57 1.87
CA LEU A 152 0.92 13.31 1.56
C LEU A 152 -0.39 13.60 0.82
N LEU A 153 -0.55 13.06 -0.37
CA LEU A 153 -1.81 13.05 -1.10
C LEU A 153 -2.37 11.63 -1.10
N ASP A 154 -3.39 11.40 -0.29
CA ASP A 154 -4.07 10.11 -0.16
C ASP A 154 -5.32 10.05 -1.05
N SER A 155 -5.46 8.96 -1.81
CA SER A 155 -6.57 8.74 -2.73
C SER A 155 -7.09 7.31 -2.67
N PRO A 156 -7.69 6.87 -1.55
CA PRO A 156 -8.06 5.48 -1.31
C PRO A 156 -9.11 4.98 -2.30
N GLU A 157 -8.99 3.70 -2.64
CA GLU A 157 -9.97 3.01 -3.48
C GLU A 157 -11.20 2.61 -2.64
N PHE A 158 -12.40 2.71 -3.26
CA PHE A 158 -13.67 2.64 -2.54
C PHE A 158 -14.46 1.34 -2.72
N ASP A 159 -13.90 0.32 -3.35
CA ASP A 159 -14.59 -0.98 -3.36
C ASP A 159 -14.66 -1.59 -1.95
N ALA A 160 -15.56 -2.58 -1.78
CA ALA A 160 -15.88 -3.10 -0.45
C ALA A 160 -14.67 -3.78 0.23
N ALA A 161 -13.85 -4.49 -0.55
CA ALA A 161 -12.68 -5.16 -0.02
C ALA A 161 -11.62 -4.14 0.43
N ASN A 162 -11.33 -3.13 -0.40
CA ASN A 162 -10.36 -2.09 -0.05
C ASN A 162 -10.77 -1.30 1.18
N ARG A 163 -12.06 -0.95 1.31
CA ARG A 163 -12.55 -0.30 2.54
C ARG A 163 -12.34 -1.14 3.79
N GLN A 164 -12.39 -2.46 3.66
CA GLN A 164 -12.18 -3.38 4.77
C GLN A 164 -10.69 -3.51 5.13
N PHE A 165 -9.80 -3.54 4.13
CA PHE A 165 -8.37 -3.79 4.35
C PHE A 165 -7.53 -2.52 4.57
N CYS A 166 -7.93 -1.38 4.01
CA CYS A 166 -7.07 -0.20 3.94
C CYS A 166 -6.54 0.27 5.29
N TYR A 167 -7.38 0.31 6.33
CA TYR A 167 -7.02 0.96 7.60
C TYR A 167 -7.15 0.03 8.81
N GLN A 168 -7.07 -1.28 8.59
CA GLN A 168 -7.02 -2.25 9.69
C GLN A 168 -5.57 -2.45 10.14
N ARG A 169 -5.39 -2.64 11.45
CA ARG A 169 -4.09 -2.92 12.07
C ARG A 169 -3.74 -4.41 11.96
N GLU A 170 -3.80 -4.92 10.75
CA GLU A 170 -3.50 -6.30 10.44
C GLU A 170 -2.43 -6.34 9.36
N LEU A 171 -1.52 -7.28 9.48
CA LEU A 171 -0.63 -7.68 8.39
C LEU A 171 -1.26 -8.87 7.68
N ASP A 172 -0.96 -8.98 6.40
CA ASP A 172 -1.26 -10.16 5.60
C ASP A 172 -0.03 -10.61 4.79
N TYR A 173 -0.19 -11.65 4.00
CA TYR A 173 0.89 -12.17 3.16
C TYR A 173 1.43 -11.14 2.15
N ALA A 174 0.59 -10.21 1.68
CA ALA A 174 1.00 -9.19 0.72
C ALA A 174 2.01 -8.21 1.31
N THR A 175 1.95 -7.94 2.62
CA THR A 175 2.95 -7.11 3.32
C THR A 175 4.35 -7.73 3.21
N PHE A 176 4.46 -9.02 3.44
CA PHE A 176 5.75 -9.73 3.30
C PHE A 176 6.18 -9.86 1.84
N ALA A 177 5.23 -10.12 0.93
CA ALA A 177 5.52 -10.21 -0.50
C ALA A 177 6.07 -8.90 -1.08
N MET A 178 5.57 -7.74 -0.63
CA MET A 178 6.07 -6.43 -1.03
C MET A 178 7.49 -6.13 -0.56
N MET A 179 7.92 -6.76 0.53
CA MET A 179 9.22 -6.53 1.15
C MET A 179 10.21 -7.67 0.91
N GLU A 180 9.85 -8.67 0.11
CA GLU A 180 10.64 -9.88 -0.08
C GLU A 180 12.02 -9.62 -0.70
N SER A 181 12.12 -8.63 -1.56
CA SER A 181 13.40 -8.25 -2.19
C SER A 181 14.37 -7.60 -1.19
N ASN A 182 13.86 -6.97 -0.14
CA ASN A 182 14.64 -6.39 0.94
C ASN A 182 13.80 -6.28 2.22
N TYR A 183 13.97 -7.22 3.13
CA TYR A 183 13.24 -7.23 4.39
C TYR A 183 13.70 -6.16 5.41
N ASP A 184 14.73 -5.38 5.13
CA ASP A 184 15.19 -4.33 6.07
C ASP A 184 14.07 -3.34 6.40
N ALA A 185 13.19 -3.07 5.42
CA ALA A 185 12.00 -2.24 5.63
C ALA A 185 11.08 -2.80 6.73
N PHE A 186 11.02 -4.12 6.91
CA PHE A 186 10.18 -4.74 7.92
C PHE A 186 10.61 -4.41 9.35
N ALA A 187 11.91 -4.21 9.58
CA ALA A 187 12.46 -3.85 10.88
C ALA A 187 12.09 -2.41 11.32
N GLU A 188 11.66 -1.56 10.39
CA GLU A 188 11.18 -0.21 10.68
C GLU A 188 9.73 -0.19 11.21
N LEU A 189 8.97 -1.31 11.05
CA LEU A 189 7.60 -1.41 11.54
C LEU A 189 7.57 -1.69 13.04
N ASN A 190 6.68 -0.99 13.76
CA ASN A 190 6.42 -1.31 15.15
C ASN A 190 5.40 -2.45 15.28
N LEU A 191 5.87 -3.66 15.51
CA LEU A 191 5.02 -4.86 15.55
C LEU A 191 3.87 -4.80 16.57
N ARG A 192 3.98 -3.97 17.62
CA ARG A 192 2.90 -3.78 18.62
C ARG A 192 1.66 -3.13 18.03
N GLU A 193 1.81 -2.44 16.89
CA GLU A 193 0.70 -1.81 16.19
C GLU A 193 -0.14 -2.81 15.37
N TYR A 194 0.37 -4.03 15.16
CA TYR A 194 -0.24 -5.02 14.28
C TYR A 194 -0.62 -6.30 15.03
N THR A 195 -1.76 -6.85 14.65
CA THR A 195 -2.20 -8.16 15.12
C THR A 195 -1.73 -9.25 14.14
N GLN A 196 -1.60 -10.47 14.66
CA GLN A 196 -1.41 -11.68 13.84
C GLN A 196 -0.19 -11.68 12.92
N VAL A 197 0.89 -10.96 13.27
CA VAL A 197 2.12 -10.86 12.46
C VAL A 197 2.63 -12.24 12.01
N PHE A 198 2.72 -13.18 12.92
CA PHE A 198 3.26 -14.52 12.61
C PHE A 198 2.27 -15.41 11.87
N THR A 199 0.96 -15.20 12.04
CA THR A 199 -0.07 -15.86 11.21
C THR A 199 0.05 -15.37 9.76
N ALA A 200 0.23 -14.07 9.56
CA ALA A 200 0.46 -13.49 8.24
C ALA A 200 1.78 -13.98 7.62
N PHE A 201 2.84 -14.10 8.42
CA PHE A 201 4.12 -14.64 7.96
C PHE A 201 3.99 -16.11 7.51
N THR A 202 3.32 -16.96 8.30
CA THR A 202 3.07 -18.35 7.92
C THR A 202 2.25 -18.45 6.63
N ALA A 203 1.19 -17.64 6.51
CA ALA A 203 0.38 -17.57 5.27
C ALA A 203 1.23 -17.12 4.05
N TYR A 204 2.15 -16.18 4.26
CA TYR A 204 3.11 -15.78 3.22
C TYR A 204 4.02 -16.94 2.80
N GLN A 205 4.55 -17.72 3.75
CA GLN A 205 5.39 -18.88 3.44
C GLN A 205 4.62 -19.97 2.68
N GLU A 206 3.37 -20.23 3.05
CA GLU A 206 2.48 -21.15 2.33
C GLU A 206 2.22 -20.65 0.89
N ALA A 207 1.87 -19.38 0.74
CA ALA A 207 1.64 -18.78 -0.58
C ALA A 207 2.92 -18.79 -1.43
N ARG A 208 4.07 -18.52 -0.83
CA ARG A 208 5.38 -18.54 -1.50
C ARG A 208 5.74 -19.94 -2.00
N ALA A 209 5.46 -20.98 -1.22
CA ALA A 209 5.72 -22.38 -1.61
C ALA A 209 4.87 -22.82 -2.80
N ASP A 210 3.63 -22.30 -2.91
CA ASP A 210 2.70 -22.58 -4.01
C ASP A 210 2.94 -21.70 -5.25
N MET A 211 3.72 -20.62 -5.12
CA MET A 211 4.07 -19.80 -6.26
C MET A 211 5.01 -20.57 -7.20
N GLU A 212 4.45 -20.99 -8.34
CA GLU A 212 5.29 -21.14 -9.51
C GLU A 212 5.96 -19.77 -9.74
N ARG A 213 7.30 -19.74 -9.84
CA ARG A 213 8.06 -18.54 -10.24
C ARG A 213 7.58 -18.11 -11.63
N LYS A 214 6.43 -17.48 -11.67
CA LYS A 214 5.99 -16.70 -12.80
C LYS A 214 6.68 -15.37 -12.60
N THR A 215 7.68 -15.09 -13.39
CA THR A 215 7.99 -13.73 -13.77
C THR A 215 6.68 -13.16 -14.32
N TYR A 216 5.90 -12.52 -13.48
CA TYR A 216 4.94 -11.55 -13.97
C TYR A 216 5.82 -10.47 -14.56
N ASP A 217 5.86 -10.47 -15.86
CA ASP A 217 6.57 -9.48 -16.62
C ASP A 217 5.98 -8.10 -16.26
N VAL A 218 6.62 -7.43 -15.31
CA VAL A 218 6.28 -6.06 -14.94
C VAL A 218 6.66 -5.15 -16.09
N CYS A 219 7.50 -5.66 -16.97
CA CYS A 219 7.87 -5.18 -18.27
C CYS A 219 7.12 -5.97 -19.35
N ALA A 220 5.85 -6.37 -19.09
CA ALA A 220 5.07 -7.01 -20.13
C ALA A 220 5.32 -6.26 -21.42
N SER A 221 5.69 -6.97 -22.45
CA SER A 221 5.96 -6.47 -23.77
C SER A 221 4.82 -5.55 -24.17
N GLU A 222 5.11 -4.31 -24.19
CA GLU A 222 4.13 -3.31 -24.24
C GLU A 222 4.38 -2.55 -25.52
N TYR A 223 3.32 -2.15 -26.08
CA TYR A 223 3.30 -1.57 -27.39
C TYR A 223 3.17 -0.07 -27.22
N ASP A 224 3.98 0.69 -27.95
CA ASP A 224 3.80 2.13 -28.05
C ASP A 224 2.48 2.50 -28.75
N GLU A 225 2.24 3.80 -28.95
CA GLU A 225 1.02 4.30 -29.61
C GLU A 225 0.86 3.76 -31.05
N ASP A 226 1.96 3.34 -31.68
CA ASP A 226 2.00 2.81 -33.04
C ASP A 226 1.95 1.27 -33.07
N GLY A 227 1.92 0.61 -31.90
CA GLY A 227 1.84 -0.84 -31.76
C GLY A 227 3.19 -1.55 -31.88
N HIS A 228 4.31 -0.86 -31.66
CA HIS A 228 5.63 -1.46 -31.58
C HIS A 228 5.94 -1.92 -30.17
N GLU A 229 6.58 -3.07 -30.03
CA GLU A 229 7.08 -3.58 -28.78
C GLU A 229 8.15 -2.62 -28.20
N VAL A 230 7.94 -2.16 -26.96
CA VAL A 230 8.83 -1.22 -26.30
C VAL A 230 9.69 -1.97 -25.29
N ASP A 231 10.99 -1.89 -25.45
CA ASP A 231 12.00 -2.48 -24.56
C ASP A 231 12.44 -1.44 -23.48
N GLU A 232 11.43 -0.78 -22.88
CA GLU A 232 11.67 0.25 -21.86
C GLU A 232 11.12 -0.17 -20.49
N PRO A 233 11.71 0.30 -19.38
CA PRO A 233 11.22 -0.05 -18.07
C PRO A 233 9.76 0.42 -17.88
N SER A 234 8.92 -0.46 -17.32
CA SER A 234 7.49 -0.18 -17.08
C SER A 234 7.25 0.96 -16.09
N TYR A 235 8.28 1.37 -15.34
CA TYR A 235 8.20 2.40 -14.33
C TYR A 235 9.24 3.48 -14.56
N ASN A 236 8.81 4.73 -14.39
CA ASN A 236 9.74 5.86 -14.39
C ASN A 236 10.36 6.06 -12.99
N VAL A 237 11.28 7.02 -12.90
CA VAL A 237 11.97 7.39 -11.66
C VAL A 237 11.02 7.83 -10.53
N TYR A 238 9.81 8.26 -10.82
CA TYR A 238 8.81 8.66 -9.84
C TYR A 238 8.01 7.48 -9.27
N GLY A 239 8.05 6.32 -9.92
CA GLY A 239 7.27 5.14 -9.59
C GLY A 239 5.92 5.05 -10.33
N ASP A 240 5.68 5.88 -11.36
CA ASP A 240 4.52 5.74 -12.23
C ASP A 240 4.71 4.58 -13.19
N TYR A 241 3.63 3.88 -13.49
CA TYR A 241 3.57 2.96 -14.58
C TYR A 241 3.42 3.73 -15.91
N VAL A 242 4.45 3.70 -16.74
CA VAL A 242 4.57 4.56 -17.93
C VAL A 242 4.23 3.91 -19.25
N VAL A 243 3.99 2.62 -19.23
CA VAL A 243 3.60 1.92 -20.45
C VAL A 243 2.32 2.52 -20.99
N TYR A 244 2.28 2.70 -22.30
CA TYR A 244 1.14 3.28 -22.99
C TYR A 244 -0.13 2.44 -22.80
N ARG A 245 -1.18 3.06 -22.34
CA ARG A 245 -2.49 2.47 -22.09
C ARG A 245 -3.51 3.18 -22.96
N PRO A 246 -3.93 2.56 -24.07
CA PRO A 246 -4.88 3.18 -24.99
C PRO A 246 -6.24 3.42 -24.34
N ASN A 247 -6.93 4.42 -24.84
CA ASN A 247 -8.32 4.65 -24.47
C ASN A 247 -9.20 3.47 -24.91
N SER A 248 -10.18 3.13 -24.10
CA SER A 248 -11.21 2.15 -24.47
C SER A 248 -12.16 2.71 -25.55
N THR A 249 -12.70 1.85 -26.38
CA THR A 249 -13.77 2.20 -27.32
C THR A 249 -15.16 2.11 -26.68
N SER A 250 -15.26 1.71 -25.42
CA SER A 250 -16.51 1.49 -24.68
C SER A 250 -16.60 2.33 -23.43
N GLU A 251 -17.75 2.94 -23.19
CA GLU A 251 -18.04 3.62 -21.92
C GLU A 251 -18.46 2.67 -20.79
N LYS A 252 -18.80 1.41 -21.14
CA LYS A 252 -19.32 0.42 -20.19
C LYS A 252 -18.28 -0.02 -19.18
N PRO A 253 -18.71 -0.49 -17.97
CA PRO A 253 -17.83 -1.13 -17.01
C PRO A 253 -17.11 -2.34 -17.62
N ILE A 254 -15.88 -2.56 -17.16
CA ILE A 254 -15.04 -3.70 -17.62
C ILE A 254 -15.42 -4.97 -16.85
N TYR A 255 -15.55 -4.86 -15.53
CA TYR A 255 -15.84 -6.02 -14.66
C TYR A 255 -17.27 -6.10 -14.14
N GLY A 256 -18.08 -5.06 -14.34
CA GLY A 256 -19.46 -5.03 -13.87
C GLY A 256 -19.63 -5.07 -12.35
N LEU A 257 -18.58 -4.88 -11.58
CA LEU A 257 -18.62 -4.79 -10.12
C LEU A 257 -19.15 -3.43 -9.71
N SER A 258 -20.29 -3.43 -9.01
CA SER A 258 -20.91 -2.20 -8.50
C SER A 258 -20.29 -1.75 -7.20
N VAL A 259 -19.80 -0.53 -7.14
CA VAL A 259 -19.25 0.09 -5.93
C VAL A 259 -20.23 1.07 -5.32
N ASN A 260 -20.40 1.01 -4.01
CA ASN A 260 -21.38 1.83 -3.29
C ASN A 260 -20.76 3.13 -2.79
N TYR A 261 -21.20 4.25 -3.37
CA TYR A 261 -20.80 5.61 -3.01
C TYR A 261 -21.92 6.31 -2.22
N THR A 262 -22.24 5.73 -1.04
CA THR A 262 -23.18 6.34 -0.08
C THR A 262 -22.51 6.45 1.29
N VAL A 263 -22.99 7.36 2.13
CA VAL A 263 -22.45 7.55 3.50
C VAL A 263 -22.42 6.24 4.29
N ASN A 264 -23.43 5.39 4.14
CA ASN A 264 -23.52 4.12 4.87
C ASN A 264 -22.39 3.12 4.51
N ALA A 265 -21.73 3.31 3.35
CA ALA A 265 -20.60 2.49 2.95
C ALA A 265 -19.28 2.86 3.68
N PHE A 266 -19.28 3.99 4.40
CA PHE A 266 -18.10 4.55 5.09
C PHE A 266 -18.48 4.89 6.54
N PRO A 267 -18.70 3.87 7.39
CA PRO A 267 -19.08 4.09 8.79
C PRO A 267 -18.04 4.91 9.52
N LYS A 268 -18.52 5.79 10.43
CA LYS A 268 -17.63 6.73 11.13
C LYS A 268 -16.61 5.99 12.01
N ASP A 269 -17.09 5.04 12.81
CA ASP A 269 -16.33 4.31 13.82
C ASP A 269 -15.28 3.36 13.27
N THR A 270 -15.50 2.79 12.08
CA THR A 270 -14.63 1.76 11.50
C THR A 270 -13.83 2.26 10.29
N TYR A 271 -14.27 3.30 9.61
CA TYR A 271 -13.56 3.85 8.45
C TYR A 271 -13.00 5.24 8.72
N ILE A 272 -13.87 6.21 9.06
CA ILE A 272 -13.45 7.61 9.21
C ILE A 272 -12.51 7.79 10.40
N ASP A 273 -12.83 7.18 11.54
CA ASP A 273 -12.00 7.33 12.75
C ASP A 273 -10.65 6.63 12.57
N SER A 274 -10.60 5.50 11.82
CA SER A 274 -9.34 4.80 11.51
C SER A 274 -8.44 5.62 10.58
N ILE A 275 -8.98 6.15 9.48
CA ILE A 275 -8.19 6.98 8.55
C ILE A 275 -7.74 8.29 9.22
N ASN A 276 -8.60 8.90 10.05
CA ASN A 276 -8.24 10.10 10.81
C ASN A 276 -7.15 9.85 11.86
N ALA A 277 -7.09 8.66 12.44
CA ALA A 277 -6.03 8.29 13.37
C ALA A 277 -4.68 8.23 12.65
N GLU A 278 -4.65 7.67 11.42
CA GLU A 278 -3.43 7.64 10.62
C GLU A 278 -3.04 9.04 10.13
N PHE A 279 -3.97 9.82 9.61
CA PHE A 279 -3.67 11.20 9.20
C PHE A 279 -3.12 12.05 10.35
N GLN A 280 -3.59 11.81 11.58
CA GLN A 280 -3.08 12.53 12.75
C GLN A 280 -1.58 12.32 12.97
N LYS A 281 -1.04 11.11 12.73
CA LYS A 281 0.39 10.84 12.87
C LYS A 281 1.23 11.71 11.92
N PHE A 282 0.77 11.89 10.70
CA PHE A 282 1.42 12.78 9.71
C PHE A 282 1.31 14.25 10.13
N LEU A 283 0.12 14.70 10.55
CA LEU A 283 -0.10 16.07 11.00
C LEU A 283 0.77 16.41 12.23
N ASP A 284 0.90 15.50 13.19
CA ASP A 284 1.74 15.64 14.38
C ASP A 284 3.23 15.77 14.01
N SER A 285 3.63 15.24 12.87
CA SER A 285 4.98 15.37 12.30
C SER A 285 5.18 16.60 11.40
N GLY A 286 4.18 17.50 11.34
CA GLY A 286 4.24 18.71 10.52
C GLY A 286 4.09 18.48 9.01
N ILE A 287 3.61 17.31 8.62
CA ILE A 287 3.36 16.93 7.23
C ILE A 287 1.97 17.41 6.83
N LYS A 288 1.84 18.01 5.66
CA LYS A 288 0.54 18.37 5.09
C LYS A 288 -0.10 17.14 4.49
N VAL A 289 -1.33 16.82 4.88
CA VAL A 289 -2.09 15.70 4.32
C VAL A 289 -3.29 16.25 3.57
N TYR A 290 -3.49 15.76 2.36
CA TYR A 290 -4.65 16.07 1.54
C TYR A 290 -5.34 14.78 1.09
N PHE A 291 -6.64 14.80 1.11
CA PHE A 291 -7.47 13.70 0.61
C PHE A 291 -8.03 14.05 -0.77
N THR A 292 -7.95 13.11 -1.70
CA THR A 292 -8.64 13.17 -2.98
C THR A 292 -9.29 11.82 -3.31
N TYR A 293 -10.04 11.73 -4.38
CA TYR A 293 -10.73 10.51 -4.77
C TYR A 293 -9.94 9.70 -5.80
N SER A 294 -9.95 8.38 -5.65
CA SER A 294 -9.46 7.48 -6.69
C SER A 294 -10.39 7.49 -7.92
N PRO A 295 -9.86 7.30 -9.13
CA PRO A 295 -10.67 7.24 -10.34
C PRO A 295 -11.62 6.04 -10.32
N ARG A 296 -12.81 6.21 -10.88
CA ARG A 296 -13.80 5.14 -11.01
C ARG A 296 -14.65 5.30 -12.26
N ASN A 297 -14.99 4.18 -12.89
CA ASN A 297 -15.99 4.17 -13.95
C ASN A 297 -17.36 4.58 -13.38
N LYS A 298 -17.91 5.68 -13.87
CA LYS A 298 -19.21 6.22 -13.40
C LYS A 298 -20.37 5.24 -13.57
N TYR A 299 -20.25 4.30 -14.52
CA TYR A 299 -21.26 3.27 -14.78
C TYR A 299 -21.05 1.99 -13.94
N ALA A 300 -19.93 1.88 -13.23
CA ALA A 300 -19.66 0.81 -12.26
C ALA A 300 -20.05 1.19 -10.83
N LEU A 301 -20.89 2.18 -10.64
CA LEU A 301 -21.46 2.53 -9.34
C LEU A 301 -22.74 1.74 -9.09
N SER A 302 -23.02 1.46 -7.83
CA SER A 302 -24.27 0.83 -7.41
C SER A 302 -25.48 1.73 -7.68
N LYS A 303 -26.65 1.14 -7.77
CA LYS A 303 -27.90 1.88 -8.02
C LYS A 303 -28.23 2.90 -6.90
N GLU A 304 -27.76 2.61 -5.69
CA GLU A 304 -27.91 3.47 -4.52
C GLU A 304 -27.04 4.73 -4.62
N SER A 305 -25.94 4.65 -5.40
CA SER A 305 -24.97 5.75 -5.59
C SER A 305 -25.51 6.84 -6.53
N THR A 306 -26.72 7.32 -6.27
CA THR A 306 -27.31 8.44 -7.05
C THR A 306 -26.46 9.70 -6.90
N GLN A 307 -26.60 10.67 -7.81
CA GLN A 307 -25.89 11.95 -7.69
C GLN A 307 -26.12 12.61 -6.33
N LYS A 308 -27.34 12.58 -5.82
CA LYS A 308 -27.69 13.12 -4.49
C LYS A 308 -26.90 12.41 -3.38
N GLU A 309 -26.78 11.09 -3.42
CA GLU A 309 -26.04 10.34 -2.40
C GLU A 309 -24.53 10.58 -2.52
N ARG A 310 -24.00 10.73 -3.73
CA ARG A 310 -22.58 11.08 -3.93
C ARG A 310 -22.26 12.50 -3.41
N THR A 311 -23.16 13.47 -3.65
CA THR A 311 -23.03 14.81 -3.04
C THR A 311 -23.04 14.73 -1.51
N ARG A 312 -23.95 13.92 -0.92
CA ARG A 312 -23.97 13.70 0.54
C ARG A 312 -22.70 13.03 1.05
N LEU A 313 -22.16 12.09 0.31
CA LEU A 313 -20.90 11.43 0.65
C LEU A 313 -19.72 12.40 0.61
N HIS A 314 -19.66 13.27 -0.41
CA HIS A 314 -18.63 14.30 -0.51
C HIS A 314 -18.67 15.26 0.69
N GLU A 315 -19.84 15.79 1.02
CA GLU A 315 -20.02 16.68 2.19
C GLU A 315 -19.72 15.94 3.52
N TYR A 316 -20.04 14.65 3.59
CA TYR A 316 -19.68 13.81 4.73
C TYR A 316 -18.17 13.72 4.91
N PHE A 317 -17.40 13.41 3.88
CA PHE A 317 -15.94 13.40 3.96
C PHE A 317 -15.38 14.77 4.35
N LYS A 318 -15.81 15.84 3.70
CA LYS A 318 -15.40 17.21 4.05
C LYS A 318 -15.65 17.57 5.52
N SER A 319 -16.72 17.05 6.10
CA SER A 319 -17.09 17.34 7.49
C SER A 319 -16.47 16.41 8.52
N GLN A 320 -16.07 15.21 8.14
CA GLN A 320 -15.60 14.17 9.07
C GLN A 320 -14.10 13.90 9.01
N LEU A 321 -13.43 14.15 7.88
CA LEU A 321 -11.99 14.00 7.78
C LEU A 321 -11.27 15.16 8.47
N LYS A 322 -10.18 14.87 9.13
CA LYS A 322 -9.30 15.87 9.80
C LYS A 322 -8.45 16.66 8.82
N VAL A 323 -8.43 16.24 7.56
CA VAL A 323 -7.61 16.82 6.49
C VAL A 323 -8.50 17.38 5.38
N PRO A 324 -8.03 18.36 4.61
CA PRO A 324 -8.81 18.90 3.50
C PRO A 324 -9.10 17.83 2.43
N VAL A 325 -10.36 17.75 2.01
CA VAL A 325 -10.78 17.06 0.77
C VAL A 325 -10.64 18.08 -0.35
N ILE A 326 -9.63 17.93 -1.19
CA ILE A 326 -9.22 18.97 -2.14
C ILE A 326 -9.88 18.88 -3.51
N SER A 327 -10.45 17.73 -3.85
CA SER A 327 -11.08 17.49 -5.15
C SER A 327 -12.58 17.25 -5.01
N GLU A 328 -13.36 17.56 -6.04
CA GLU A 328 -14.76 17.19 -6.11
C GLU A 328 -14.89 15.69 -6.43
N LEU A 329 -15.82 14.98 -5.77
CA LEU A 329 -16.02 13.53 -6.00
C LEU A 329 -16.40 13.25 -7.46
N GLU A 330 -17.23 14.08 -8.07
CA GLU A 330 -17.66 13.90 -9.46
C GLU A 330 -16.49 14.03 -10.46
N ASP A 331 -15.42 14.75 -10.11
CA ASP A 331 -14.20 14.87 -10.93
C ASP A 331 -13.39 13.57 -11.00
N SER A 332 -13.62 12.63 -10.09
CA SER A 332 -13.00 11.30 -10.06
C SER A 332 -13.76 10.25 -10.88
N LEU A 333 -14.96 10.60 -11.38
CA LEU A 333 -15.82 9.69 -12.13
C LEU A 333 -15.56 9.81 -13.64
N TYR A 334 -15.01 8.78 -14.21
CA TYR A 334 -14.65 8.69 -15.62
C TYR A 334 -15.66 7.83 -16.40
N THR A 335 -15.77 8.06 -17.71
CA THR A 335 -16.37 7.06 -18.60
C THR A 335 -15.36 5.92 -18.84
N GLY A 336 -15.82 4.75 -19.27
CA GLY A 336 -14.95 3.64 -19.62
C GLY A 336 -13.91 3.98 -20.67
N ILE A 337 -14.13 5.02 -21.48
CA ILE A 337 -13.18 5.48 -22.51
C ILE A 337 -11.79 5.78 -21.90
N TYR A 338 -11.75 6.44 -20.74
CA TYR A 338 -10.51 6.82 -20.06
C TYR A 338 -9.98 5.75 -19.09
N LEU A 339 -10.48 4.52 -19.18
CA LEU A 339 -10.10 3.41 -18.32
C LEU A 339 -9.46 2.30 -19.11
N TYR A 340 -8.52 1.59 -18.49
CA TYR A 340 -7.72 0.52 -19.08
C TYR A 340 -7.68 -0.70 -18.17
N GLY A 341 -8.10 -1.85 -18.69
CA GLY A 341 -8.01 -3.14 -18.00
C GLY A 341 -8.94 -3.31 -16.79
N THR A 342 -9.29 -2.24 -16.08
CA THR A 342 -10.17 -2.27 -14.89
C THR A 342 -11.10 -1.05 -14.85
N ASP A 343 -12.05 -1.03 -13.90
CA ASP A 343 -12.96 0.10 -13.69
C ASP A 343 -12.38 1.25 -12.85
N ASN A 344 -11.08 1.19 -12.51
CA ASN A 344 -10.37 2.19 -11.69
C ASN A 344 -8.91 2.47 -12.14
N HIS A 345 -8.39 1.76 -13.13
CA HIS A 345 -7.11 2.11 -13.75
C HIS A 345 -7.34 3.05 -14.92
N LEU A 346 -6.60 4.13 -14.98
CA LEU A 346 -6.72 5.11 -16.06
C LEU A 346 -5.88 4.71 -17.29
N SER A 347 -6.40 5.02 -18.48
CA SER A 347 -5.58 5.10 -19.68
C SER A 347 -4.51 6.17 -19.54
N THR A 348 -3.55 6.24 -20.44
CA THR A 348 -2.51 7.29 -20.42
C THR A 348 -3.13 8.68 -20.47
N GLU A 349 -4.10 8.94 -21.36
CA GLU A 349 -4.81 10.22 -21.42
C GLU A 349 -5.65 10.48 -20.15
N GLY A 350 -6.32 9.44 -19.61
CA GLY A 350 -7.08 9.56 -18.37
C GLY A 350 -6.20 9.97 -17.18
N ALA A 351 -4.99 9.42 -17.09
CA ALA A 351 -4.02 9.79 -16.06
C ALA A 351 -3.55 11.25 -16.18
N GLN A 352 -3.31 11.73 -17.40
CA GLN A 352 -2.98 13.14 -17.64
C GLN A 352 -4.12 14.07 -17.22
N ILE A 353 -5.36 13.77 -17.62
CA ILE A 353 -6.55 14.54 -17.22
C ILE A 353 -6.69 14.60 -15.69
N ARG A 354 -6.51 13.46 -15.00
CA ARG A 354 -6.53 13.42 -13.53
C ARG A 354 -5.43 14.27 -12.93
N THR A 355 -4.23 14.17 -13.47
CA THR A 355 -3.07 14.90 -12.98
C THR A 355 -3.26 16.42 -13.09
N GLU A 356 -3.80 16.91 -14.21
CA GLU A 356 -4.13 18.34 -14.39
C GLU A 356 -5.11 18.84 -13.33
N LYS A 357 -6.16 18.05 -13.04
CA LYS A 357 -7.13 18.38 -11.99
C LYS A 357 -6.47 18.47 -10.62
N VAL A 358 -5.67 17.45 -10.26
CA VAL A 358 -4.99 17.41 -8.96
C VAL A 358 -3.95 18.53 -8.82
N ILE A 359 -3.23 18.89 -9.88
CA ILE A 359 -2.33 20.04 -9.86
C ILE A 359 -3.09 21.34 -9.59
N ARG A 360 -4.24 21.54 -10.23
CA ARG A 360 -5.11 22.69 -9.96
C ARG A 360 -5.53 22.73 -8.50
N ASP A 361 -6.06 21.60 -7.99
CA ASP A 361 -6.58 21.49 -6.63
C ASP A 361 -5.47 21.70 -5.58
N LEU A 362 -4.28 21.14 -5.79
CA LEU A 362 -3.12 21.36 -4.92
C LEU A 362 -2.64 22.83 -4.94
N LYS A 363 -2.65 23.49 -6.09
CA LYS A 363 -2.28 24.91 -6.19
C LYS A 363 -3.20 25.79 -5.36
N GLU A 364 -4.50 25.50 -5.33
CA GLU A 364 -5.47 26.21 -4.50
C GLU A 364 -5.21 26.05 -3.00
N GLN A 365 -4.68 24.90 -2.58
CA GLN A 365 -4.35 24.63 -1.17
C GLN A 365 -2.99 25.23 -0.75
N LEU A 366 -2.10 25.49 -1.68
CA LEU A 366 -0.74 25.96 -1.41
C LEU A 366 -0.56 27.46 -1.69
N ALA A 367 -1.57 28.13 -2.25
CA ALA A 367 -1.60 29.57 -2.48
C ALA A 367 -1.80 30.34 -1.16
#